data_bbc5ae94ce213ee619fede6991203a1a
#
_entry.id   bbc5ae94ce213ee619fede6991203a1a
#
_cell.length_a   1.000
_cell.length_b   1.000
_cell.length_c   1.000
_cell.angle_alpha   90.00
_cell.angle_beta   90.00
_cell.angle_gamma   90.00
#
_symmetry.space_group_name_H-M   'P 1'
#
loop_
_entity.id
_entity.type
_entity.pdbx_description
1 polymer ?
#
loop_
_entity_poly.entity_id
_entity_poly.type
_entity_poly.pdbx_seq_one_letter_code
_entity_poly.pdbx_strand_id
1 'polypeptide(L)'
;VSDFLPPGDLELDPAVPTEWERALRRLASRNQVVCMEIVDPAEINFPNMGEVLIADPETSAAQLVDTSDEQARMRMTEAAAAQRRRVAAAIRRSGAAHVQLRTDSDWVRDIARFVIGYRKVAPVLHNTGQVMNP
;
A
#
# COMPACT_ATOMS: atom_id res chain seq x y z
N VAL A 1 3.15 4.16 -7.68
CA VAL A 1 3.25 4.75 -6.35
C VAL A 1 1.87 5.23 -5.95
N SER A 2 1.37 4.85 -4.79
CA SER A 2 0.04 5.20 -4.27
C SER A 2 -0.03 4.92 -2.77
N ASP A 3 -1.01 5.48 -2.11
CA ASP A 3 -1.46 5.07 -0.77
C ASP A 3 -2.37 3.83 -0.81
N PHE A 4 -2.87 3.47 -1.99
CA PHE A 4 -3.77 2.34 -2.23
C PHE A 4 -5.09 2.41 -1.44
N LEU A 5 -5.50 3.61 -1.06
CA LEU A 5 -6.79 3.82 -0.42
C LEU A 5 -7.87 3.95 -1.51
N PRO A 6 -8.96 3.18 -1.44
CA PRO A 6 -10.07 3.38 -2.34
C PRO A 6 -10.81 4.68 -2.00
N PRO A 7 -11.24 5.46 -2.99
CA PRO A 7 -12.09 6.61 -2.74
C PRO A 7 -13.43 6.14 -2.14
N GLY A 8 -13.78 6.70 -1.01
CA GLY A 8 -15.08 6.49 -0.34
C GLY A 8 -15.36 5.06 0.11
N ASP A 9 -15.73 4.91 1.36
CA ASP A 9 -16.30 3.76 2.01
C ASP A 9 -15.48 2.50 2.27
N LEU A 10 -15.25 2.41 3.49
CA LEU A 10 -14.67 1.36 4.32
C LEU A 10 -15.50 0.07 4.43
N GLU A 11 -16.62 -0.05 3.76
CA GLU A 11 -17.52 -1.23 3.82
C GLU A 11 -17.37 -2.21 2.66
N LEU A 12 -16.23 -2.22 2.00
CA LEU A 12 -15.98 -3.26 1.00
C LEU A 12 -15.77 -4.60 1.70
N ASP A 13 -16.57 -5.59 1.31
CA ASP A 13 -16.38 -6.98 1.73
C ASP A 13 -14.92 -7.39 1.46
N PRO A 14 -14.14 -7.72 2.48
CA PRO A 14 -12.74 -8.07 2.32
C PRO A 14 -12.51 -9.32 1.47
N ALA A 15 -13.56 -10.10 1.21
CA ALA A 15 -13.51 -11.27 0.35
C ALA A 15 -13.62 -10.93 -1.14
N VAL A 16 -14.13 -9.73 -1.48
CA VAL A 16 -14.32 -9.32 -2.88
C VAL A 16 -13.14 -8.48 -3.36
N PRO A 17 -12.37 -8.94 -4.37
CA PRO A 17 -11.28 -8.14 -4.93
C PRO A 17 -11.78 -6.84 -5.54
N THR A 18 -11.16 -5.73 -5.17
CA THR A 18 -11.44 -4.41 -5.74
C THR A 18 -11.04 -4.32 -7.22
N GLU A 19 -11.50 -3.28 -7.92
CA GLU A 19 -11.13 -3.09 -9.33
C GLU A 19 -9.62 -2.94 -9.52
N TRP A 20 -8.95 -2.21 -8.64
CA TRP A 20 -7.51 -2.03 -8.72
C TRP A 20 -6.75 -3.35 -8.48
N GLU A 21 -7.22 -4.25 -7.62
CA GLU A 21 -6.61 -5.57 -7.41
C GLU A 21 -6.67 -6.41 -8.69
N ARG A 22 -7.80 -6.38 -9.39
CA ARG A 22 -7.97 -7.10 -10.66
C ARG A 22 -7.06 -6.53 -11.75
N ALA A 23 -6.97 -5.20 -11.83
CA ALA A 23 -6.09 -4.52 -12.77
C ALA A 23 -4.61 -4.83 -12.47
N LEU A 24 -4.21 -4.76 -11.19
CA LEU A 24 -2.86 -5.07 -10.75
C LEU A 24 -2.46 -6.52 -11.07
N ARG A 25 -3.37 -7.48 -10.83
CA ARG A 25 -3.11 -8.89 -11.16
C ARG A 25 -2.88 -9.10 -12.67
N ARG A 26 -3.70 -8.44 -13.51
CA ARG A 26 -3.49 -8.50 -14.98
C ARG A 26 -2.17 -7.89 -15.39
N LEU A 27 -1.76 -6.80 -14.76
CA LEU A 27 -0.49 -6.15 -15.03
C LEU A 27 0.69 -7.03 -14.58
N ALA A 28 0.63 -7.57 -13.36
CA ALA A 28 1.67 -8.40 -12.77
C ALA A 28 1.85 -9.76 -13.47
N SER A 29 0.80 -10.27 -14.15
CA SER A 29 0.90 -11.52 -14.90
C SER A 29 1.77 -11.44 -16.16
N ARG A 30 2.05 -10.22 -16.64
CA ARG A 30 2.81 -9.97 -17.88
C ARG A 30 4.04 -9.10 -17.68
N ASN A 31 4.19 -8.53 -16.52
CA ASN A 31 5.25 -7.57 -16.20
C ASN A 31 5.82 -7.82 -14.81
N GLN A 32 7.05 -7.39 -14.60
CA GLN A 32 7.56 -7.22 -13.23
C GLN A 32 7.00 -5.92 -12.67
N VAL A 33 6.16 -6.02 -11.65
CA VAL A 33 5.50 -4.87 -11.03
C VAL A 33 5.97 -4.71 -9.61
N VAL A 34 6.31 -3.49 -9.25
CA VAL A 34 6.63 -3.09 -7.88
C VAL A 34 5.62 -2.05 -7.43
N CYS A 35 4.89 -2.37 -6.37
CA CYS A 35 4.00 -1.44 -5.69
C CYS A 35 4.78 -0.72 -4.60
N MET A 36 4.87 0.60 -4.71
CA MET A 36 5.48 1.45 -3.69
C MET A 36 4.35 2.13 -2.90
N GLU A 37 4.16 1.70 -1.67
CA GLU A 37 3.19 2.27 -0.73
C GLU A 37 3.86 3.38 0.06
N ILE A 38 3.30 4.57 0.01
CA ILE A 38 3.74 5.69 0.84
C ILE A 38 3.00 5.63 2.16
N VAL A 39 3.74 5.71 3.24
CA VAL A 39 3.22 5.59 4.61
C VAL A 39 3.64 6.80 5.42
N ASP A 40 2.67 7.58 5.87
CA ASP A 40 2.92 8.63 6.85
C ASP A 40 2.72 8.06 8.26
N PRO A 41 3.73 8.13 9.13
CA PRO A 41 3.58 7.72 10.52
C PRO A 41 2.49 8.45 11.29
N ALA A 42 2.19 9.69 10.92
CA ALA A 42 1.11 10.47 11.53
C ALA A 42 -0.27 9.87 11.25
N GLU A 43 -0.44 9.18 10.12
CA GLU A 43 -1.67 8.44 9.79
C GLU A 43 -1.80 7.11 10.52
N ILE A 44 -0.71 6.66 11.16
CA ILE A 44 -0.71 5.40 11.94
C ILE A 44 -0.91 5.67 13.42
N ASN A 45 -0.21 6.67 13.92
CA ASN A 45 -0.21 7.02 15.32
C ASN A 45 -0.89 8.38 15.49
N PHE A 46 -2.17 8.37 15.78
CA PHE A 46 -2.92 9.59 16.02
C PHE A 46 -2.48 10.23 17.34
N PRO A 47 -1.79 11.39 17.32
CA PRO A 47 -1.43 12.08 18.54
C PRO A 47 -2.67 12.68 19.20
N ASN A 48 -2.58 12.92 20.51
CA ASN A 48 -3.61 13.69 21.20
C ASN A 48 -3.47 15.17 20.82
N MET A 49 -4.37 15.66 20.01
CA MET A 49 -4.45 17.06 19.56
C MET A 49 -5.79 17.73 19.92
N GLY A 50 -6.59 17.09 20.78
CA GLY A 50 -7.94 17.52 21.07
C GLY A 50 -8.91 17.26 19.93
N GLU A 51 -9.88 18.15 19.73
CA GLU A 51 -10.81 18.07 18.61
C GLU A 51 -10.11 18.47 17.30
N VAL A 52 -10.08 17.56 16.33
CA VAL A 52 -9.53 17.79 14.99
C VAL A 52 -10.59 17.54 13.93
N LEU A 53 -10.59 18.39 12.92
CA LEU A 53 -11.41 18.21 11.74
C LEU A 53 -10.62 17.37 10.75
N ILE A 54 -11.04 16.13 10.55
CA ILE A 54 -10.47 15.27 9.51
C ILE A 54 -11.29 15.46 8.25
N ALA A 55 -10.65 15.98 7.20
CA ALA A 55 -11.27 16.17 5.91
C ALA A 55 -10.74 15.12 4.92
N ASP A 56 -11.65 14.51 4.18
CA ASP A 56 -11.31 13.68 3.04
C ASP A 56 -11.10 14.59 1.82
N PRO A 57 -9.92 14.67 1.25
CA PRO A 57 -9.63 15.55 0.12
C PRO A 57 -10.36 15.15 -1.16
N GLU A 58 -10.81 13.90 -1.28
CA GLU A 58 -11.48 13.41 -2.47
C GLU A 58 -13.01 13.65 -2.43
N THR A 59 -13.62 13.46 -1.28
CA THR A 59 -15.08 13.60 -1.11
C THR A 59 -15.49 14.94 -0.55
N SER A 60 -14.55 15.75 -0.04
CA SER A 60 -14.81 16.96 0.74
C SER A 60 -15.63 16.72 2.01
N ALA A 61 -15.84 15.49 2.40
CA ALA A 61 -16.47 15.16 3.67
C ALA A 61 -15.52 15.52 4.80
N ALA A 62 -16.04 16.18 5.82
CA ALA A 62 -15.27 16.54 7.00
C ALA A 62 -15.96 15.99 8.26
N GLN A 63 -15.20 15.34 9.10
CA GLN A 63 -15.66 14.79 10.36
C GLN A 63 -14.85 15.37 11.51
N LEU A 64 -15.55 15.89 12.53
CA LEU A 64 -14.91 16.31 13.77
C LEU A 64 -14.64 15.06 14.63
N VAL A 65 -13.39 14.87 14.99
CA VAL A 65 -12.95 13.74 15.82
C VAL A 65 -12.25 14.28 17.05
N ASP A 66 -12.70 13.85 18.21
CA ASP A 66 -12.00 14.15 19.47
C ASP A 66 -10.85 13.14 19.67
N THR A 67 -9.64 13.61 19.43
CA THR A 67 -8.43 12.81 19.61
C THR A 67 -7.94 12.82 21.06
N SER A 68 -8.60 13.49 21.99
CA SER A 68 -8.32 13.37 23.43
C SER A 68 -8.84 12.04 24.00
N ASP A 69 -9.89 11.46 23.39
CA ASP A 69 -10.39 10.14 23.75
C ASP A 69 -9.40 9.04 23.30
N GLU A 70 -8.81 8.37 24.27
CA GLU A 70 -7.83 7.29 24.04
C GLU A 70 -8.47 6.11 23.29
N GLN A 71 -9.71 5.77 23.58
CA GLN A 71 -10.41 4.68 22.92
C GLN A 71 -10.69 5.01 21.45
N ALA A 72 -11.02 6.27 21.15
CA ALA A 72 -11.20 6.73 19.78
C ALA A 72 -9.88 6.61 18.99
N ARG A 73 -8.76 7.08 19.55
CA ARG A 73 -7.44 6.94 18.94
C ARG A 73 -7.06 5.48 18.70
N MET A 74 -7.31 4.61 19.68
CA MET A 74 -7.02 3.17 19.54
C MET A 74 -7.82 2.55 18.37
N ARG A 75 -9.11 2.84 18.29
CA ARG A 75 -9.96 2.36 17.17
C ARG A 75 -9.46 2.84 15.81
N MET A 76 -9.07 4.12 15.72
CA MET A 76 -8.52 4.68 14.47
C MET A 76 -7.20 4.01 14.09
N THR A 77 -6.29 3.84 15.04
CA THR A 77 -5.00 3.15 14.83
C THR A 77 -5.21 1.70 14.38
N GLU A 78 -6.14 0.99 15.00
CA GLU A 78 -6.46 -0.39 14.64
C GLU A 78 -7.09 -0.48 13.24
N ALA A 79 -8.00 0.42 12.92
CA ALA A 79 -8.61 0.50 11.58
C ALA A 79 -7.56 0.78 10.50
N ALA A 80 -6.66 1.72 10.72
CA ALA A 80 -5.55 2.02 9.82
C ALA A 80 -4.62 0.82 9.62
N ALA A 81 -4.28 0.11 10.72
CA ALA A 81 -3.46 -1.09 10.65
C ALA A 81 -4.16 -2.24 9.91
N ALA A 82 -5.47 -2.41 10.10
CA ALA A 82 -6.26 -3.41 9.40
C ALA A 82 -6.31 -3.12 7.89
N GLN A 83 -6.52 -1.87 7.51
CA GLN A 83 -6.52 -1.43 6.12
C GLN A 83 -5.18 -1.72 5.44
N ARG A 84 -4.06 -1.40 6.06
CA ARG A 84 -2.74 -1.72 5.51
C ARG A 84 -2.49 -3.19 5.35
N ARG A 85 -2.91 -4.02 6.30
CA ARG A 85 -2.82 -5.48 6.17
C ARG A 85 -3.60 -5.97 4.95
N ARG A 86 -4.78 -5.39 4.66
CA ARG A 86 -5.59 -5.70 3.46
C ARG A 86 -4.85 -5.33 2.19
N VAL A 87 -4.32 -4.12 2.10
CA VAL A 87 -3.55 -3.65 0.95
C VAL A 87 -2.34 -4.54 0.69
N ALA A 88 -1.54 -4.80 1.72
CA ALA A 88 -0.37 -5.68 1.61
C ALA A 88 -0.74 -7.11 1.16
N ALA A 89 -1.86 -7.65 1.65
CA ALA A 89 -2.36 -8.94 1.23
C ALA A 89 -2.81 -8.93 -0.23
N ALA A 90 -3.51 -7.89 -0.67
CA ALA A 90 -3.96 -7.72 -2.04
C ALA A 90 -2.80 -7.64 -3.03
N ILE A 91 -1.78 -6.83 -2.71
CA ILE A 91 -0.57 -6.71 -3.52
C ILE A 91 0.14 -8.07 -3.63
N ARG A 92 0.31 -8.80 -2.52
CA ARG A 92 0.92 -10.14 -2.56
C ARG A 92 0.12 -11.13 -3.43
N ARG A 93 -1.21 -11.12 -3.30
CA ARG A 93 -2.09 -11.99 -4.13
C ARG A 93 -2.02 -11.66 -5.62
N SER A 94 -1.68 -10.42 -5.97
CA SER A 94 -1.53 -10.02 -7.37
C SER A 94 -0.25 -10.53 -8.02
N GLY A 95 0.75 -10.95 -7.24
CA GLY A 95 2.07 -11.33 -7.72
C GLY A 95 3.04 -10.13 -7.90
N ALA A 96 2.62 -8.92 -7.55
CA ALA A 96 3.50 -7.76 -7.54
C ALA A 96 4.42 -7.77 -6.29
N ALA A 97 5.61 -7.21 -6.45
CA ALA A 97 6.47 -6.91 -5.31
C ALA A 97 5.91 -5.69 -4.55
N HIS A 98 6.13 -5.65 -3.24
CA HIS A 98 5.63 -4.59 -2.37
C HIS A 98 6.77 -3.99 -1.57
N VAL A 99 6.88 -2.67 -1.58
CA VAL A 99 7.79 -1.90 -0.73
C VAL A 99 7.01 -0.77 -0.07
N GLN A 100 7.19 -0.62 1.24
CA GLN A 100 6.65 0.49 2.01
C GLN A 100 7.74 1.54 2.20
N LEU A 101 7.42 2.79 1.90
CA LEU A 101 8.28 3.94 2.04
C LEU A 101 7.65 4.88 3.06
N ARG A 102 8.36 5.15 4.14
CA ARG A 102 7.88 6.06 5.18
C ARG A 102 8.32 7.49 4.89
N THR A 103 7.45 8.45 5.18
CA THR A 103 7.75 9.89 4.99
C THR A 103 8.80 10.40 5.98
N ASP A 104 8.99 9.71 7.12
CA ASP A 104 9.95 10.04 8.17
C ASP A 104 11.28 9.27 8.06
N SER A 105 11.51 8.52 6.99
CA SER A 105 12.72 7.72 6.76
C SER A 105 13.50 8.16 5.52
N ASP A 106 14.73 7.66 5.39
CA ASP A 106 15.52 7.79 4.16
C ASP A 106 14.97 6.84 3.08
N TRP A 107 13.88 7.28 2.43
CA TRP A 107 13.19 6.50 1.41
C TRP A 107 14.08 6.15 0.20
N VAL A 108 15.10 6.97 -0.10
CA VAL A 108 16.06 6.68 -1.18
C VAL A 108 16.88 5.45 -0.84
N ARG A 109 17.34 5.38 0.40
CA ARG A 109 18.07 4.22 0.93
C ARG A 109 17.19 2.97 0.97
N ASP A 110 15.93 3.13 1.33
CA ASP A 110 14.97 2.02 1.39
C ASP A 110 14.68 1.46 0.00
N ILE A 111 14.50 2.30 -1.01
CA ILE A 111 14.39 1.88 -2.41
C ILE A 111 15.67 1.18 -2.88
N ALA A 112 16.84 1.74 -2.59
CA ALA A 112 18.10 1.12 -2.99
C ALA A 112 18.26 -0.28 -2.39
N ARG A 113 17.97 -0.46 -1.12
CA ARG A 113 17.99 -1.77 -0.45
C ARG A 113 17.00 -2.75 -1.07
N PHE A 114 15.79 -2.28 -1.35
CA PHE A 114 14.78 -3.10 -2.00
C PHE A 114 15.25 -3.58 -3.37
N VAL A 115 15.76 -2.69 -4.22
CA VAL A 115 16.24 -3.03 -5.58
C VAL A 115 17.39 -4.03 -5.53
N ILE A 116 18.35 -3.85 -4.61
CA ILE A 116 19.48 -4.77 -4.45
C ILE A 116 18.98 -6.15 -3.97
N GLY A 117 18.06 -6.19 -3.02
CA GLY A 117 17.46 -7.43 -2.52
C GLY A 117 16.61 -8.14 -3.57
N TYR A 118 15.81 -7.39 -4.31
CA TYR A 118 14.92 -7.91 -5.34
C TYR A 118 15.67 -8.56 -6.50
N ARG A 119 16.79 -7.97 -6.94
CA ARG A 119 17.65 -8.55 -7.98
C ARG A 119 18.26 -9.90 -7.60
N LYS A 120 18.45 -10.16 -6.31
CA LYS A 120 18.99 -11.45 -5.83
C LYS A 120 17.96 -12.57 -5.81
N VAL A 121 16.68 -12.23 -5.80
CA VAL A 121 15.55 -13.18 -5.64
C VAL A 121 14.80 -13.39 -6.96
N ALA A 122 14.82 -12.42 -7.86
CA ALA A 122 14.18 -12.57 -9.16
C ALA A 122 14.90 -13.67 -9.97
N PRO A 123 14.20 -14.74 -10.41
CA PRO A 123 14.83 -15.72 -11.29
C PRO A 123 15.25 -15.01 -12.57
N VAL A 124 16.50 -15.20 -12.94
CA VAL A 124 17.01 -14.77 -14.24
C VAL A 124 16.22 -15.57 -15.28
N LEU A 125 15.24 -14.94 -15.91
CA LEU A 125 14.62 -15.48 -17.09
C LEU A 125 15.71 -15.52 -18.16
N HIS A 126 16.37 -16.65 -18.28
CA HIS A 126 17.24 -16.93 -19.39
C HIS A 126 16.37 -16.89 -20.65
N ASN A 127 16.52 -15.85 -21.39
CA ASN A 127 16.07 -15.80 -22.78
C ASN A 127 16.92 -16.80 -23.56
N THR A 128 16.50 -18.06 -23.58
CA THR A 128 17.05 -19.08 -24.46
C THR A 128 16.54 -18.74 -25.85
N GLY A 129 17.17 -17.73 -26.45
CA GLY A 129 17.08 -17.50 -27.88
C GLY A 129 17.68 -18.71 -28.58
N GLN A 130 16.84 -19.66 -28.91
CA GLN A 130 17.19 -20.76 -29.80
C GLN A 130 17.36 -20.17 -31.19
N VAL A 131 18.60 -19.86 -31.52
CA VAL A 131 18.99 -19.57 -32.89
C VAL A 131 18.86 -20.90 -33.64
N MET A 132 17.74 -21.06 -34.32
CA MET A 132 17.67 -22.06 -35.38
C MET A 132 18.57 -21.58 -36.53
N ASN A 133 19.66 -22.24 -36.71
CA ASN A 133 20.51 -22.10 -37.89
C ASN A 133 19.94 -23.00 -38.98
N PRO A 134 19.92 -22.54 -40.25
CA PRO A 134 19.35 -23.23 -41.39
C PRO A 134 20.09 -24.53 -41.80
#